data_a33c72e45ecbc0c5cc33b42b326213c0
#
_entry.id   a33c72e45ecbc0c5cc33b42b326213c0
#
_cell.length_a   1.000
_cell.length_b   1.000
_cell.length_c   1.000
_cell.angle_alpha   90.00
_cell.angle_beta   90.00
_cell.angle_gamma   90.00
#
_symmetry.space_group_name_H-M   'P 1'
#
loop_
_entity.id
_entity.type
_entity.pdbx_description
1 polymer ?
#
loop_
_entity_poly.entity_id
_entity_poly.type
_entity_poly.pdbx_seq_one_letter_code
_entity_poly.pdbx_strand_id
1 'polypeptide(L)'
;HGTISDVRTSDLWVWPGIGEHEGKDFAVTGTWSANGEAYFWDVTDPANMVIIDTVTVDARTVNDVKVSEDGTVCVITREGASNRKNGFVVLDVRDPYNVTISAEFNDDMTGGVHNVFIYDNHVYAVNNGRKYDIINIEDPSNPFRVGRYELGTPGHGVHDVWVIDGLVYSSNWSDGVHVVDVGGVKFNEKNRSKMQFNPFLAKAGQGSPGNPVKLGGLSDPNGHNHAAFPFISQSTDKFYIVAGDEWGNQFGMAGGFHFLDFSDTENPKETAVYQVPEAGSHNHWIHGDTLLASYYQGGLRIVDISGELLGDIYAQGREMAFFLSGDPDGFTANRPNVWGTMPYKGLIYFSDMNNGLWAVKLVDDQRMGTK
;
A
#
# COMPACT_ATOMS: atom_id res chain seq x y z
N HIS A 1 12.01 17.28 -1.98
CA HIS A 1 12.18 15.89 -1.57
C HIS A 1 13.17 15.76 -0.40
N GLY A 2 13.08 14.63 0.30
CA GLY A 2 14.03 14.27 1.37
C GLY A 2 14.94 13.14 0.87
N THR A 3 16.25 13.43 0.74
CA THR A 3 17.25 12.49 0.24
C THR A 3 17.64 11.48 1.31
N ILE A 4 17.74 10.20 0.92
CA ILE A 4 18.44 9.14 1.65
C ILE A 4 19.50 8.57 0.73
N SER A 5 20.77 8.66 1.13
CA SER A 5 21.92 8.36 0.27
C SER A 5 22.66 7.07 0.62
N ASP A 6 22.52 6.56 1.82
CA ASP A 6 23.31 5.45 2.36
C ASP A 6 22.59 4.11 2.36
N VAL A 7 21.25 4.12 2.24
CA VAL A 7 20.40 2.92 2.19
C VAL A 7 19.29 3.09 1.16
N ARG A 8 18.69 1.96 0.74
CA ARG A 8 17.49 1.97 -0.10
C ARG A 8 16.24 2.18 0.74
N THR A 9 15.39 3.09 0.30
CA THR A 9 14.05 3.32 0.88
C THR A 9 13.08 2.23 0.40
N SER A 10 12.14 1.85 1.25
CA SER A 10 11.02 0.95 0.91
C SER A 10 9.68 1.72 0.91
N ASP A 11 8.63 1.18 1.53
CA ASP A 11 7.31 1.80 1.53
C ASP A 11 7.23 3.05 2.42
N LEU A 12 6.10 3.76 2.34
CA LEU A 12 5.85 5.00 3.07
C LEU A 12 4.44 5.04 3.65
N TRP A 13 4.26 5.88 4.66
CA TRP A 13 2.95 6.33 5.14
C TRP A 13 3.01 7.78 5.55
N VAL A 14 1.94 8.57 5.26
CA VAL A 14 1.84 9.98 5.63
C VAL A 14 0.60 10.19 6.50
N TRP A 15 0.74 10.94 7.60
CA TRP A 15 -0.38 11.17 8.53
C TRP A 15 -0.34 12.56 9.16
N PRO A 16 -1.49 13.08 9.65
CA PRO A 16 -1.54 14.33 10.39
C PRO A 16 -1.06 14.14 11.83
N GLY A 17 -0.37 15.12 12.36
CA GLY A 17 -0.04 15.18 13.79
C GLY A 17 -1.29 15.30 14.67
N ILE A 18 -1.18 14.80 15.88
CA ILE A 18 -2.24 14.81 16.90
C ILE A 18 -1.78 15.52 18.17
N GLY A 19 -2.73 15.92 19.04
CA GLY A 19 -2.43 16.53 20.34
C GLY A 19 -1.59 17.81 20.20
N GLU A 20 -0.41 17.82 20.79
CA GLU A 20 0.51 18.97 20.72
C GLU A 20 1.14 19.18 19.32
N HIS A 21 1.03 18.19 18.45
CA HIS A 21 1.50 18.24 17.08
C HIS A 21 0.38 18.52 16.07
N GLU A 22 -0.83 18.85 16.53
CA GLU A 22 -1.93 19.22 15.64
C GLU A 22 -1.55 20.37 14.70
N GLY A 23 -1.88 20.21 13.41
CA GLY A 23 -1.52 21.17 12.35
C GLY A 23 -0.18 20.89 11.66
N LYS A 24 0.61 19.93 12.18
CA LYS A 24 1.78 19.38 11.48
C LYS A 24 1.43 18.13 10.70
N ASP A 25 2.29 17.79 9.76
CA ASP A 25 2.18 16.59 8.94
C ASP A 25 3.48 15.78 9.01
N PHE A 26 3.35 14.47 9.10
CA PHE A 26 4.45 13.56 9.28
C PHE A 26 4.42 12.44 8.23
N ALA A 27 5.59 11.84 7.98
CA ALA A 27 5.71 10.64 7.18
C ALA A 27 6.67 9.66 7.85
N VAL A 28 6.52 8.39 7.52
CA VAL A 28 7.47 7.33 7.83
C VAL A 28 7.86 6.63 6.54
N THR A 29 9.14 6.26 6.43
CA THR A 29 9.65 5.40 5.35
C THR A 29 10.43 4.25 5.95
N GLY A 30 10.25 3.05 5.36
CA GLY A 30 11.09 1.89 5.68
C GLY A 30 12.37 1.83 4.84
N THR A 31 13.11 0.73 4.98
CA THR A 31 14.38 0.51 4.28
C THR A 31 14.48 -0.90 3.70
N TRP A 32 15.18 -1.03 2.58
CA TRP A 32 15.39 -2.28 1.88
C TRP A 32 16.87 -2.70 1.89
N SER A 33 17.14 -3.92 2.34
CA SER A 33 18.51 -4.47 2.44
C SER A 33 19.49 -3.52 3.13
N ALA A 34 19.08 -3.04 4.32
CA ALA A 34 19.80 -2.10 5.16
C ALA A 34 20.06 -2.70 6.55
N ASN A 35 19.94 -1.92 7.62
CA ASN A 35 20.16 -2.37 9.00
C ASN A 35 18.91 -2.30 9.87
N GLY A 36 17.72 -2.29 9.25
CA GLY A 36 16.45 -2.27 9.95
C GLY A 36 15.99 -0.88 10.41
N GLU A 37 16.41 0.18 9.71
CA GLU A 37 15.99 1.55 9.99
C GLU A 37 14.60 1.82 9.43
N ALA A 38 13.80 2.60 10.20
CA ALA A 38 12.63 3.33 9.74
C ALA A 38 12.84 4.81 10.04
N TYR A 39 12.69 5.68 9.04
CA TYR A 39 12.90 7.12 9.16
C TYR A 39 11.56 7.84 9.34
N PHE A 40 11.48 8.70 10.35
CA PHE A 40 10.33 9.56 10.62
C PHE A 40 10.65 10.98 10.16
N TRP A 41 9.70 11.60 9.45
CA TRP A 41 9.88 12.87 8.77
C TRP A 41 8.85 13.89 9.25
N ASP A 42 9.27 15.15 9.46
CA ASP A 42 8.36 16.30 9.44
C ASP A 42 8.20 16.73 7.96
N VAL A 43 6.98 16.62 7.46
CA VAL A 43 6.60 16.97 6.08
C VAL A 43 5.59 18.11 6.06
N THR A 44 5.47 18.86 7.15
CA THR A 44 4.60 20.03 7.28
C THR A 44 4.88 21.06 6.19
N ASP A 45 6.16 21.27 5.88
CA ASP A 45 6.59 21.97 4.67
C ASP A 45 7.13 20.93 3.64
N PRO A 46 6.34 20.55 2.64
CA PRO A 46 6.75 19.53 1.68
C PRO A 46 7.92 19.96 0.78
N ALA A 47 8.27 21.26 0.76
CA ALA A 47 9.46 21.75 0.07
C ALA A 47 10.73 21.55 0.89
N ASN A 48 10.63 21.40 2.22
CA ASN A 48 11.73 21.28 3.17
C ASN A 48 11.48 20.13 4.15
N MET A 49 11.28 18.91 3.63
CA MET A 49 11.08 17.72 4.45
C MET A 49 12.37 17.35 5.20
N VAL A 50 12.25 17.03 6.50
CA VAL A 50 13.39 16.71 7.36
C VAL A 50 13.16 15.44 8.15
N ILE A 51 14.19 14.60 8.30
CA ILE A 51 14.16 13.46 9.22
C ILE A 51 14.21 14.01 10.64
N ILE A 52 13.26 13.59 11.47
CA ILE A 52 13.11 14.06 12.86
C ILE A 52 13.42 12.96 13.88
N ASP A 53 13.27 11.68 13.46
CA ASP A 53 13.64 10.53 14.30
C ASP A 53 13.98 9.32 13.41
N THR A 54 14.68 8.35 13.99
CA THR A 54 15.03 7.09 13.34
C THR A 54 14.92 5.94 14.34
N VAL A 55 14.05 4.99 14.05
CA VAL A 55 13.95 3.76 14.82
C VAL A 55 14.72 2.66 14.10
N THR A 56 15.60 1.97 14.82
CA THR A 56 16.36 0.82 14.28
C THR A 56 15.95 -0.46 15.01
N VAL A 57 15.60 -1.49 14.25
CA VAL A 57 15.22 -2.80 14.76
C VAL A 57 16.13 -3.90 14.21
N ASP A 58 16.18 -5.06 14.87
CA ASP A 58 16.94 -6.21 14.35
C ASP A 58 16.25 -6.77 13.09
N ALA A 59 16.56 -6.18 11.96
CA ALA A 59 16.06 -6.57 10.64
C ALA A 59 17.06 -6.21 9.55
N ARG A 60 17.06 -6.94 8.44
CA ARG A 60 17.73 -6.56 7.21
C ARG A 60 16.85 -5.62 6.36
N THR A 61 15.55 -5.75 6.49
CA THR A 61 14.57 -5.01 5.69
C THR A 61 13.38 -4.65 6.56
N VAL A 62 13.01 -3.38 6.57
CA VAL A 62 11.72 -2.84 6.98
C VAL A 62 10.95 -2.57 5.70
N ASN A 63 10.27 -3.59 5.17
CA ASN A 63 9.67 -3.52 3.84
C ASN A 63 8.47 -2.58 3.80
N ASP A 64 7.60 -2.70 4.80
CA ASP A 64 6.33 -1.98 4.85
C ASP A 64 6.16 -1.26 6.18
N VAL A 65 5.49 -0.12 6.13
CA VAL A 65 5.21 0.77 7.25
C VAL A 65 3.77 1.28 7.15
N LYS A 66 3.01 1.22 8.25
CA LYS A 66 1.63 1.73 8.30
C LYS A 66 1.38 2.45 9.61
N VAL A 67 0.59 3.52 9.56
CA VAL A 67 0.14 4.24 10.75
C VAL A 67 -1.36 4.05 10.91
N SER A 68 -1.82 3.88 12.16
CA SER A 68 -3.23 3.77 12.50
C SER A 68 -4.02 5.02 12.09
N GLU A 69 -5.32 4.87 11.84
CA GLU A 69 -6.20 5.97 11.42
C GLU A 69 -6.22 7.14 12.42
N ASP A 70 -6.07 6.85 13.71
CA ASP A 70 -6.01 7.84 14.78
C ASP A 70 -4.63 8.49 14.98
N GLY A 71 -3.61 8.05 14.23
CA GLY A 71 -2.26 8.61 14.27
C GLY A 71 -1.46 8.27 15.53
N THR A 72 -1.88 7.25 16.31
CA THR A 72 -1.23 6.92 17.59
C THR A 72 -0.20 5.80 17.50
N VAL A 73 -0.40 4.86 16.58
CA VAL A 73 0.41 3.66 16.42
C VAL A 73 0.98 3.57 15.01
N CYS A 74 2.26 3.25 14.92
CA CYS A 74 2.89 2.83 13.66
C CYS A 74 3.31 1.36 13.77
N VAL A 75 3.12 0.60 12.72
CA VAL A 75 3.65 -0.77 12.59
C VAL A 75 4.67 -0.79 11.46
N ILE A 76 5.83 -1.37 11.76
CA ILE A 76 6.90 -1.58 10.77
C ILE A 76 7.19 -3.08 10.66
N THR A 77 7.37 -3.58 9.44
CA THR A 77 7.69 -4.98 9.20
C THR A 77 9.14 -5.28 9.55
N ARG A 78 9.43 -6.56 9.77
CA ARG A 78 10.73 -7.02 10.21
C ARG A 78 11.12 -8.29 9.48
N GLU A 79 12.00 -8.15 8.50
CA GLU A 79 12.52 -9.25 7.71
C GLU A 79 14.03 -9.41 7.87
N GLY A 80 14.47 -10.68 7.87
CA GLY A 80 15.88 -11.01 7.97
C GLY A 80 16.49 -10.67 9.33
N ALA A 81 15.72 -10.83 10.40
CA ALA A 81 16.19 -10.70 11.78
C ALA A 81 17.32 -11.68 12.09
N SER A 82 18.33 -11.23 12.85
CA SER A 82 19.52 -12.02 13.17
C SER A 82 19.18 -13.32 13.93
N ASN A 83 18.14 -13.27 14.77
CA ASN A 83 17.63 -14.40 15.54
C ASN A 83 16.59 -15.25 14.77
N ARG A 84 16.28 -14.90 13.51
CA ARG A 84 15.27 -15.54 12.64
C ARG A 84 13.84 -15.49 13.19
N LYS A 85 13.58 -14.65 14.19
CA LYS A 85 12.25 -14.37 14.69
C LYS A 85 11.75 -13.08 14.06
N ASN A 86 11.48 -13.11 12.78
CA ASN A 86 10.98 -11.99 12.02
C ASN A 86 9.69 -11.39 12.66
N GLY A 87 8.75 -10.93 11.91
CA GLY A 87 7.50 -10.38 12.44
C GLY A 87 7.36 -8.90 12.16
N PHE A 88 6.83 -8.16 13.11
CA PHE A 88 6.69 -6.72 13.04
C PHE A 88 6.92 -6.06 14.40
N VAL A 89 7.10 -4.74 14.39
CA VAL A 89 7.27 -3.92 15.59
C VAL A 89 6.14 -2.90 15.65
N VAL A 90 5.57 -2.75 16.84
CA VAL A 90 4.55 -1.76 17.16
C VAL A 90 5.22 -0.56 17.81
N LEU A 91 5.02 0.62 17.25
CA LEU A 91 5.62 1.88 17.69
C LEU A 91 4.54 2.83 18.18
N ASP A 92 4.83 3.58 19.24
CA ASP A 92 4.06 4.75 19.65
C ASP A 92 4.57 5.97 18.88
N VAL A 93 3.71 6.58 18.08
CA VAL A 93 4.02 7.75 17.23
C VAL A 93 3.23 8.99 17.63
N ARG A 94 2.67 9.02 18.85
CA ARG A 94 2.00 10.21 19.38
C ARG A 94 2.92 11.41 19.46
N ASP A 95 4.20 11.18 19.73
CA ASP A 95 5.28 12.15 19.55
C ASP A 95 6.21 11.69 18.43
N PRO A 96 6.05 12.18 17.18
CA PRO A 96 6.88 11.76 16.04
C PRO A 96 8.35 12.19 16.13
N TYR A 97 8.68 13.10 17.06
CA TYR A 97 10.05 13.52 17.34
C TYR A 97 10.77 12.62 18.35
N ASN A 98 10.05 11.68 18.99
CA ASN A 98 10.59 10.74 19.97
C ASN A 98 9.78 9.44 19.94
N VAL A 99 9.90 8.71 18.84
CA VAL A 99 9.17 7.46 18.58
C VAL A 99 9.69 6.35 19.49
N THR A 100 8.77 5.62 20.11
CA THR A 100 9.15 4.55 21.04
C THR A 100 8.57 3.20 20.65
N ILE A 101 9.33 2.12 20.92
CA ILE A 101 8.87 0.75 20.69
C ILE A 101 7.90 0.37 21.81
N SER A 102 6.66 0.07 21.45
CA SER A 102 5.64 -0.46 22.36
C SER A 102 5.76 -1.97 22.51
N ALA A 103 5.94 -2.69 21.39
CA ALA A 103 6.10 -4.16 21.40
C ALA A 103 6.76 -4.66 20.13
N GLU A 104 7.34 -5.87 20.21
CA GLU A 104 7.69 -6.72 19.07
C GLU A 104 6.75 -7.93 19.02
N PHE A 105 6.19 -8.23 17.87
CA PHE A 105 5.38 -9.43 17.66
C PHE A 105 6.06 -10.35 16.65
N ASN A 106 6.43 -11.57 17.07
CA ASN A 106 7.17 -12.53 16.26
C ASN A 106 6.71 -13.99 16.42
N ASP A 107 5.57 -14.21 17.07
CA ASP A 107 5.04 -15.56 17.30
C ASP A 107 4.63 -16.21 15.98
N ASP A 108 5.24 -17.38 15.67
CA ASP A 108 5.03 -18.15 14.41
C ASP A 108 5.24 -17.31 13.12
N MET A 109 6.24 -16.38 13.12
CA MET A 109 6.54 -15.50 11.99
C MET A 109 7.96 -15.66 11.43
N THR A 110 8.53 -16.85 11.56
CA THR A 110 9.93 -17.14 11.18
C THR A 110 10.22 -16.96 9.70
N GLY A 111 9.22 -17.04 8.83
CA GLY A 111 9.37 -16.83 7.39
C GLY A 111 9.46 -15.36 6.95
N GLY A 112 9.15 -14.46 7.86
CA GLY A 112 9.11 -13.01 7.58
C GLY A 112 7.70 -12.46 7.45
N VAL A 113 7.55 -11.19 7.77
CA VAL A 113 6.36 -10.40 7.49
C VAL A 113 6.75 -9.36 6.45
N HIS A 114 6.23 -9.52 5.24
CA HIS A 114 6.58 -8.67 4.12
C HIS A 114 5.75 -7.39 4.12
N ASN A 115 4.43 -7.54 4.15
CA ASN A 115 3.48 -6.42 4.17
C ASN A 115 2.55 -6.50 5.39
N VAL A 116 2.05 -5.34 5.82
CA VAL A 116 1.09 -5.19 6.91
C VAL A 116 0.00 -4.18 6.54
N PHE A 117 -1.14 -4.29 7.18
CA PHE A 117 -2.15 -3.24 7.19
C PHE A 117 -2.72 -3.08 8.60
N ILE A 118 -3.09 -1.86 8.99
CA ILE A 118 -3.75 -1.59 10.28
C ILE A 118 -5.20 -1.22 10.01
N TYR A 119 -6.13 -1.94 10.64
CA TYR A 119 -7.55 -1.63 10.57
C TYR A 119 -8.25 -2.01 11.88
N ASP A 120 -9.05 -1.09 12.44
CA ASP A 120 -9.89 -1.29 13.62
C ASP A 120 -9.16 -2.01 14.78
N ASN A 121 -8.00 -1.46 15.20
CA ASN A 121 -7.11 -2.01 16.25
C ASN A 121 -6.56 -3.41 15.95
N HIS A 122 -6.45 -3.79 14.68
CA HIS A 122 -5.83 -5.05 14.27
C HIS A 122 -4.75 -4.80 13.22
N VAL A 123 -3.67 -5.56 13.32
CA VAL A 123 -2.64 -5.69 12.30
C VAL A 123 -2.91 -6.92 11.46
N TYR A 124 -3.03 -6.74 10.16
CA TYR A 124 -3.10 -7.79 9.17
C TYR A 124 -1.69 -7.98 8.61
N ALA A 125 -1.02 -9.06 9.00
CA ALA A 125 0.39 -9.28 8.72
C ALA A 125 0.59 -10.46 7.76
N VAL A 126 1.11 -10.18 6.57
CA VAL A 126 1.45 -11.24 5.59
C VAL A 126 2.59 -12.08 6.14
N ASN A 127 2.33 -13.35 6.39
CA ASN A 127 3.24 -14.24 7.09
C ASN A 127 3.56 -15.50 6.28
N ASN A 128 4.82 -15.75 6.05
CA ASN A 128 5.32 -16.92 5.34
C ASN A 128 4.76 -17.10 3.91
N GLY A 129 4.35 -16.03 3.28
CA GLY A 129 3.88 -16.02 1.91
C GLY A 129 2.50 -16.66 1.68
N ARG A 130 2.01 -17.60 2.50
CA ARG A 130 0.77 -18.36 2.25
C ARG A 130 -0.45 -17.85 3.01
N LYS A 131 -0.23 -16.99 3.98
CA LYS A 131 -1.26 -16.55 4.92
C LYS A 131 -1.03 -15.11 5.35
N TYR A 132 -2.06 -14.50 5.88
CA TYR A 132 -1.91 -13.36 6.77
C TYR A 132 -2.51 -13.67 8.12
N ASP A 133 -1.79 -13.27 9.16
CA ASP A 133 -2.25 -13.36 10.54
C ASP A 133 -2.97 -12.05 10.93
N ILE A 134 -3.96 -12.16 11.80
CA ILE A 134 -4.71 -11.02 12.32
C ILE A 134 -4.38 -10.89 13.80
N ILE A 135 -3.73 -9.79 14.17
CA ILE A 135 -3.20 -9.53 15.49
C ILE A 135 -3.93 -8.35 16.11
N ASN A 136 -4.54 -8.54 17.27
CA ASN A 136 -5.14 -7.45 18.05
C ASN A 136 -4.03 -6.59 18.67
N ILE A 137 -4.17 -5.26 18.52
CA ILE A 137 -3.29 -4.23 19.06
C ILE A 137 -4.08 -3.16 19.83
N GLU A 138 -5.27 -3.48 20.34
CA GLU A 138 -6.05 -2.57 21.20
C GLU A 138 -5.21 -2.11 22.41
N ASP A 139 -4.41 -2.99 22.98
CA ASP A 139 -3.25 -2.65 23.81
C ASP A 139 -1.97 -2.82 22.99
N PRO A 140 -1.36 -1.73 22.47
CA PRO A 140 -0.18 -1.80 21.64
C PRO A 140 1.05 -2.44 22.32
N SER A 141 1.03 -2.51 23.67
CA SER A 141 2.12 -3.11 24.46
C SER A 141 1.97 -4.64 24.57
N ASN A 142 0.79 -5.19 24.29
CA ASN A 142 0.47 -6.60 24.45
C ASN A 142 -0.26 -7.17 23.22
N PRO A 143 0.34 -7.12 22.02
CA PRO A 143 -0.27 -7.66 20.82
C PRO A 143 -0.47 -9.18 20.92
N PHE A 144 -1.60 -9.69 20.41
CA PHE A 144 -1.88 -11.12 20.37
C PHE A 144 -2.66 -11.53 19.13
N ARG A 145 -2.41 -12.74 18.61
CA ARG A 145 -3.11 -13.27 17.44
C ARG A 145 -4.54 -13.62 17.78
N VAL A 146 -5.48 -13.10 16.98
CA VAL A 146 -6.91 -13.42 17.08
C VAL A 146 -7.40 -14.33 15.98
N GLY A 147 -6.76 -14.31 14.80
CA GLY A 147 -7.17 -15.10 13.65
C GLY A 147 -6.10 -15.20 12.57
N ARG A 148 -6.49 -15.86 11.51
CA ARG A 148 -5.65 -16.11 10.35
C ARG A 148 -6.50 -16.41 9.12
N TYR A 149 -6.09 -15.90 7.97
CA TYR A 149 -6.56 -16.37 6.68
C TYR A 149 -5.43 -17.08 5.95
N GLU A 150 -5.70 -18.24 5.38
CA GLU A 150 -4.71 -19.05 4.68
C GLU A 150 -5.25 -19.50 3.32
N LEU A 151 -4.40 -19.43 2.28
CA LEU A 151 -4.75 -19.92 0.95
C LEU A 151 -4.88 -21.45 0.96
N GLY A 152 -5.92 -21.95 0.29
CA GLY A 152 -6.16 -23.38 0.16
C GLY A 152 -5.20 -24.12 -0.77
N THR A 153 -4.48 -23.40 -1.63
CA THR A 153 -3.58 -23.97 -2.65
C THR A 153 -2.16 -24.10 -2.10
N PRO A 154 -1.63 -25.33 -1.92
CA PRO A 154 -0.26 -25.52 -1.46
C PRO A 154 0.77 -24.88 -2.40
N GLY A 155 1.74 -24.16 -1.82
CA GLY A 155 2.83 -23.52 -2.56
C GLY A 155 2.48 -22.14 -3.15
N HIS A 156 1.24 -21.70 -3.00
CA HIS A 156 0.82 -20.34 -3.38
C HIS A 156 1.04 -19.35 -2.23
N GLY A 157 1.10 -18.08 -2.53
CA GLY A 157 1.46 -17.04 -1.57
C GLY A 157 0.51 -15.85 -1.57
N VAL A 158 0.29 -15.29 -0.37
CA VAL A 158 -0.24 -13.94 -0.17
C VAL A 158 0.93 -12.98 -0.25
N HIS A 159 0.79 -11.89 -0.98
CA HIS A 159 1.84 -10.87 -1.06
C HIS A 159 1.48 -9.61 -0.25
N ASP A 160 0.26 -9.09 -0.43
CA ASP A 160 -0.17 -7.86 0.21
C ASP A 160 -1.62 -7.93 0.67
N VAL A 161 -2.00 -7.04 1.57
CA VAL A 161 -3.35 -6.91 2.11
C VAL A 161 -3.73 -5.44 2.28
N TRP A 162 -4.89 -5.07 1.76
CA TRP A 162 -5.58 -3.83 2.05
C TRP A 162 -6.86 -4.13 2.81
N VAL A 163 -7.18 -3.34 3.84
CA VAL A 163 -8.42 -3.52 4.61
C VAL A 163 -9.23 -2.23 4.57
N ILE A 164 -10.40 -2.30 3.98
CA ILE A 164 -11.32 -1.18 3.82
C ILE A 164 -12.73 -1.63 4.18
N ASP A 165 -13.40 -0.88 5.05
CA ASP A 165 -14.79 -1.14 5.46
C ASP A 165 -15.03 -2.60 5.97
N GLY A 166 -14.05 -3.20 6.67
CA GLY A 166 -14.15 -4.56 7.20
C GLY A 166 -13.94 -5.68 6.17
N LEU A 167 -13.48 -5.33 4.99
CA LEU A 167 -13.11 -6.26 3.93
C LEU A 167 -11.61 -6.21 3.67
N VAL A 168 -10.97 -7.36 3.67
CA VAL A 168 -9.59 -7.51 3.19
C VAL A 168 -9.62 -7.77 1.69
N TYR A 169 -8.81 -7.01 0.97
CA TYR A 169 -8.49 -7.23 -0.43
C TYR A 169 -7.04 -7.72 -0.48
N SER A 170 -6.87 -9.03 -0.55
CA SER A 170 -5.54 -9.63 -0.54
C SER A 170 -5.06 -9.93 -1.96
N SER A 171 -3.77 -9.68 -2.16
CA SER A 171 -3.04 -9.97 -3.39
C SER A 171 -2.27 -11.26 -3.19
N ASN A 172 -2.51 -12.23 -4.05
CA ASN A 172 -2.10 -13.61 -3.77
C ASN A 172 -1.30 -14.22 -4.94
N TRP A 173 -0.44 -13.45 -5.56
CA TRP A 173 0.33 -13.90 -6.72
C TRP A 173 -0.58 -14.60 -7.75
N SER A 174 -0.32 -15.89 -8.02
CA SER A 174 -1.08 -16.69 -9.00
C SER A 174 -2.55 -16.92 -8.62
N ASP A 175 -2.92 -16.83 -7.34
CA ASP A 175 -4.32 -16.93 -6.91
C ASP A 175 -5.11 -15.63 -7.15
N GLY A 176 -4.40 -14.56 -7.53
CA GLY A 176 -5.00 -13.25 -7.82
C GLY A 176 -5.58 -12.58 -6.58
N VAL A 177 -6.72 -11.93 -6.74
CA VAL A 177 -7.37 -11.16 -5.67
C VAL A 177 -8.36 -12.03 -4.90
N HIS A 178 -8.28 -12.02 -3.57
CA HIS A 178 -9.34 -12.51 -2.70
C HIS A 178 -9.98 -11.37 -1.92
N VAL A 179 -11.32 -11.40 -1.79
CA VAL A 179 -12.08 -10.49 -0.93
C VAL A 179 -12.58 -11.29 0.26
N VAL A 180 -12.18 -10.86 1.48
CA VAL A 180 -12.42 -11.60 2.72
C VAL A 180 -13.09 -10.70 3.75
N ASP A 181 -14.23 -11.12 4.28
CA ASP A 181 -14.93 -10.46 5.38
C ASP A 181 -14.20 -10.76 6.70
N VAL A 182 -13.74 -9.72 7.36
CA VAL A 182 -13.08 -9.79 8.68
C VAL A 182 -13.88 -9.07 9.77
N GLY A 183 -15.12 -8.66 9.44
CA GLY A 183 -15.98 -7.93 10.36
C GLY A 183 -15.62 -6.44 10.48
N GLY A 184 -16.34 -5.73 11.34
CA GLY A 184 -16.13 -4.29 11.50
C GLY A 184 -16.78 -3.44 10.42
N VAL A 185 -17.62 -4.03 9.57
CA VAL A 185 -18.46 -3.30 8.62
C VAL A 185 -19.42 -2.41 9.43
N LYS A 186 -19.03 -1.13 9.58
CA LYS A 186 -19.84 -0.14 10.29
C LYS A 186 -20.90 0.41 9.34
N PHE A 187 -22.11 -0.12 9.42
CA PHE A 187 -23.28 0.39 8.71
C PHE A 187 -23.70 1.73 9.33
N ASN A 188 -23.17 2.82 8.81
CA ASN A 188 -23.60 4.16 9.19
C ASN A 188 -24.08 4.95 7.96
N GLU A 189 -24.75 6.09 8.19
CA GLU A 189 -25.29 6.92 7.08
C GLU A 189 -24.21 7.41 6.12
N LYS A 190 -22.95 7.59 6.58
CA LYS A 190 -21.82 7.99 5.74
C LYS A 190 -21.37 6.87 4.78
N ASN A 191 -21.53 5.60 5.20
CA ASN A 191 -21.14 4.44 4.40
C ASN A 191 -22.30 3.88 3.57
N ARG A 192 -23.52 4.34 3.78
CA ARG A 192 -24.73 3.85 3.09
C ARG A 192 -24.63 4.02 1.56
N SER A 193 -24.07 5.13 1.10
CA SER A 193 -23.81 5.36 -0.33
C SER A 193 -22.73 4.41 -0.87
N LYS A 194 -21.65 4.19 -0.12
CA LYS A 194 -20.59 3.24 -0.51
C LYS A 194 -21.11 1.80 -0.60
N MET A 195 -22.01 1.41 0.31
CA MET A 195 -22.60 0.08 0.32
C MET A 195 -23.47 -0.22 -0.90
N GLN A 196 -24.11 0.81 -1.47
CA GLN A 196 -24.91 0.66 -2.68
C GLN A 196 -24.08 0.23 -3.87
N PHE A 197 -22.79 0.62 -3.91
CA PHE A 197 -21.90 0.44 -5.04
C PHE A 197 -20.82 -0.63 -4.81
N ASN A 198 -20.55 -1.01 -3.55
CA ASN A 198 -19.65 -2.14 -3.26
C ASN A 198 -20.48 -3.41 -2.96
N PRO A 199 -20.60 -4.33 -3.92
CA PRO A 199 -21.47 -5.48 -3.79
C PRO A 199 -21.00 -6.50 -2.74
N PHE A 200 -19.73 -6.48 -2.34
CA PHE A 200 -19.22 -7.35 -1.28
C PHE A 200 -19.76 -6.95 0.11
N LEU A 201 -20.06 -5.67 0.33
CA LEU A 201 -20.64 -5.23 1.59
C LEU A 201 -22.04 -5.84 1.83
N ALA A 202 -22.77 -6.14 0.76
CA ALA A 202 -24.06 -6.83 0.86
C ALA A 202 -23.92 -8.33 1.24
N LYS A 203 -22.74 -8.92 1.00
CA LYS A 203 -22.42 -10.32 1.35
C LYS A 203 -21.73 -10.45 2.70
N ALA A 204 -21.18 -9.35 3.23
CA ALA A 204 -20.46 -9.31 4.51
C ALA A 204 -21.40 -9.47 5.71
N GLY A 205 -20.81 -9.77 6.89
CA GLY A 205 -21.51 -9.82 8.18
C GLY A 205 -21.42 -11.18 8.88
N GLN A 206 -20.69 -12.13 8.31
CA GLN A 206 -20.40 -13.41 8.95
C GLN A 206 -18.93 -13.55 9.36
N GLY A 207 -18.06 -12.69 8.84
CA GLY A 207 -16.67 -12.65 9.17
C GLY A 207 -16.39 -11.91 10.48
N SER A 208 -15.22 -12.18 11.03
CA SER A 208 -14.65 -11.45 12.16
C SER A 208 -13.12 -11.58 12.10
N PRO A 209 -12.36 -10.78 12.87
CA PRO A 209 -10.91 -10.95 12.94
C PRO A 209 -10.50 -12.37 13.37
N GLY A 210 -11.30 -13.03 14.25
CA GLY A 210 -11.07 -14.41 14.67
C GLY A 210 -11.60 -15.48 13.72
N ASN A 211 -12.42 -15.10 12.74
CA ASN A 211 -13.01 -16.03 11.76
C ASN A 211 -13.21 -15.32 10.41
N PRO A 212 -12.12 -15.09 9.65
CA PRO A 212 -12.21 -14.46 8.33
C PRO A 212 -12.96 -15.35 7.33
N VAL A 213 -13.86 -14.76 6.53
CA VAL A 213 -14.71 -15.47 5.57
C VAL A 213 -14.48 -14.95 4.15
N LYS A 214 -14.02 -15.80 3.23
CA LYS A 214 -13.86 -15.43 1.82
C LYS A 214 -15.24 -15.19 1.18
N LEU A 215 -15.42 -14.03 0.55
CA LEU A 215 -16.64 -13.65 -0.16
C LEU A 215 -16.55 -13.82 -1.68
N GLY A 216 -15.34 -13.76 -2.23
CA GLY A 216 -15.10 -13.88 -3.67
C GLY A 216 -13.64 -13.65 -4.03
N GLY A 217 -13.39 -13.51 -5.32
CA GLY A 217 -12.06 -13.24 -5.86
C GLY A 217 -11.99 -13.50 -7.36
N LEU A 218 -10.86 -13.17 -7.95
CA LEU A 218 -10.55 -13.44 -9.36
C LEU A 218 -9.06 -13.77 -9.48
N SER A 219 -8.74 -14.87 -10.16
CA SER A 219 -7.36 -15.24 -10.45
C SER A 219 -6.69 -14.21 -11.35
N ASP A 220 -5.43 -13.93 -11.09
CA ASP A 220 -4.64 -13.03 -11.90
C ASP A 220 -4.31 -13.67 -13.25
N PRO A 221 -4.58 -13.01 -14.38
CA PRO A 221 -4.25 -13.54 -15.70
C PRO A 221 -2.75 -13.80 -15.90
N ASN A 222 -1.89 -12.99 -15.28
CA ASN A 222 -0.44 -13.07 -15.40
C ASN A 222 0.25 -13.85 -14.28
N GLY A 223 -0.46 -14.11 -13.17
CA GLY A 223 0.06 -14.86 -12.04
C GLY A 223 1.05 -14.10 -11.16
N HIS A 224 1.06 -12.76 -11.22
CA HIS A 224 1.99 -11.89 -10.49
C HIS A 224 1.31 -10.80 -9.67
N ASN A 225 0.07 -11.07 -9.19
CA ASN A 225 -0.70 -10.11 -8.40
C ASN A 225 0.06 -9.72 -7.12
N HIS A 226 0.49 -8.48 -7.09
CA HIS A 226 1.30 -7.88 -6.05
C HIS A 226 0.49 -7.04 -5.06
N ALA A 227 -0.36 -6.16 -5.60
CA ALA A 227 -1.19 -5.25 -4.82
C ALA A 227 -2.63 -5.24 -5.36
N ALA A 228 -3.62 -5.01 -4.49
CA ALA A 228 -5.04 -4.96 -4.87
C ALA A 228 -5.73 -3.79 -4.16
N PHE A 229 -6.26 -2.84 -4.91
CA PHE A 229 -6.93 -1.67 -4.38
C PHE A 229 -8.37 -1.57 -4.90
N PRO A 230 -9.40 -1.61 -4.02
CA PRO A 230 -10.79 -1.47 -4.42
C PRO A 230 -11.17 -0.01 -4.62
N PHE A 231 -11.99 0.27 -5.63
CA PHE A 231 -12.60 1.59 -5.77
C PHE A 231 -13.96 1.53 -6.44
N ILE A 232 -14.76 2.56 -6.19
CA ILE A 232 -16.00 2.83 -6.89
C ILE A 232 -15.72 3.97 -7.86
N SER A 233 -15.88 3.71 -9.16
CA SER A 233 -15.73 4.76 -10.18
C SER A 233 -16.75 5.86 -9.95
N GLN A 234 -16.29 7.09 -9.79
CA GLN A 234 -17.15 8.25 -9.58
C GLN A 234 -17.95 8.63 -10.85
N SER A 235 -17.45 8.23 -12.00
CA SER A 235 -18.04 8.53 -13.29
C SER A 235 -19.03 7.49 -13.80
N THR A 236 -18.94 6.23 -13.31
CA THR A 236 -19.77 5.10 -13.80
C THR A 236 -20.50 4.35 -12.71
N ASP A 237 -20.23 4.64 -11.44
CA ASP A 237 -20.76 3.93 -10.27
C ASP A 237 -20.41 2.42 -10.22
N LYS A 238 -19.52 1.96 -11.10
CA LYS A 238 -19.05 0.57 -11.11
C LYS A 238 -18.03 0.31 -10.01
N PHE A 239 -18.05 -0.90 -9.47
CA PHE A 239 -17.08 -1.35 -8.48
C PHE A 239 -15.95 -2.15 -9.16
N TYR A 240 -14.75 -1.65 -8.98
CA TYR A 240 -13.53 -2.27 -9.49
C TYR A 240 -12.57 -2.63 -8.36
N ILE A 241 -11.75 -3.63 -8.61
CA ILE A 241 -10.49 -3.84 -7.88
C ILE A 241 -9.37 -3.68 -8.89
N VAL A 242 -8.41 -2.80 -8.62
CA VAL A 242 -7.19 -2.70 -9.43
C VAL A 242 -6.17 -3.67 -8.85
N ALA A 243 -5.78 -4.65 -9.66
CA ALA A 243 -4.74 -5.61 -9.34
C ALA A 243 -3.45 -5.19 -10.04
N GLY A 244 -2.41 -4.90 -9.26
CA GLY A 244 -1.09 -4.58 -9.80
C GLY A 244 -0.24 -5.83 -9.90
N ASP A 245 0.45 -6.02 -11.03
CA ASP A 245 1.48 -7.05 -11.17
C ASP A 245 2.82 -6.53 -10.68
N GLU A 246 3.62 -7.34 -10.03
CA GLU A 246 5.02 -7.03 -9.84
C GLU A 246 5.88 -7.72 -10.92
N TRP A 247 6.33 -6.93 -11.88
CA TRP A 247 7.39 -7.33 -12.79
C TRP A 247 8.56 -6.37 -12.65
N GLY A 248 9.67 -6.88 -12.14
CA GLY A 248 10.91 -6.11 -12.12
C GLY A 248 11.56 -6.07 -13.50
N ASN A 249 12.22 -4.97 -13.82
CA ASN A 249 12.97 -4.78 -15.07
C ASN A 249 13.96 -5.93 -15.39
N GLN A 250 14.41 -6.64 -14.37
CA GLN A 250 15.32 -7.79 -14.50
C GLN A 250 14.76 -8.97 -15.29
N PHE A 251 13.42 -9.03 -15.47
CA PHE A 251 12.75 -10.08 -16.23
C PHE A 251 12.41 -9.67 -17.66
N GLY A 252 12.67 -8.41 -18.05
CA GLY A 252 12.38 -7.90 -19.39
C GLY A 252 10.89 -7.84 -19.72
N MET A 253 10.01 -7.87 -18.72
CA MET A 253 8.56 -7.81 -18.87
C MET A 253 8.04 -6.51 -18.25
N ALA A 254 7.02 -5.93 -18.86
CA ALA A 254 6.34 -4.76 -18.31
C ALA A 254 5.33 -5.20 -17.24
N GLY A 255 5.28 -4.48 -16.13
CA GLY A 255 4.23 -4.63 -15.13
C GLY A 255 2.97 -3.87 -15.52
N GLY A 256 1.82 -4.35 -15.08
CA GLY A 256 0.51 -3.77 -15.39
C GLY A 256 -0.36 -3.56 -14.16
N PHE A 257 -1.36 -2.70 -14.34
CA PHE A 257 -2.47 -2.54 -13.41
C PHE A 257 -3.76 -2.95 -14.10
N HIS A 258 -4.32 -4.08 -13.67
CA HIS A 258 -5.48 -4.73 -14.22
C HIS A 258 -6.75 -4.22 -13.55
N PHE A 259 -7.72 -3.75 -14.33
CA PHE A 259 -9.01 -3.27 -13.82
C PHE A 259 -10.02 -4.42 -13.85
N LEU A 260 -10.29 -4.95 -12.67
CA LEU A 260 -11.19 -6.07 -12.47
C LEU A 260 -12.58 -5.54 -12.09
N ASP A 261 -13.56 -5.66 -12.99
CA ASP A 261 -14.96 -5.28 -12.75
C ASP A 261 -15.64 -6.34 -11.89
N PHE A 262 -15.95 -5.98 -10.65
CA PHE A 262 -16.67 -6.78 -9.67
C PHE A 262 -18.10 -6.27 -9.44
N SER A 263 -18.64 -5.45 -10.32
CA SER A 263 -20.05 -5.00 -10.19
C SER A 263 -21.02 -6.17 -10.15
N ASP A 264 -20.67 -7.29 -10.80
CA ASP A 264 -21.27 -8.61 -10.57
C ASP A 264 -20.21 -9.53 -9.94
N THR A 265 -20.36 -9.78 -8.63
CA THR A 265 -19.41 -10.62 -7.87
C THR A 265 -19.44 -12.10 -8.21
N GLU A 266 -20.47 -12.58 -8.94
CA GLU A 266 -20.56 -13.95 -9.40
C GLU A 266 -19.85 -14.16 -10.75
N ASN A 267 -19.70 -13.08 -11.52
CA ASN A 267 -19.06 -13.09 -12.85
C ASN A 267 -18.06 -11.94 -12.98
N PRO A 268 -17.06 -11.85 -12.10
CA PRO A 268 -16.04 -10.83 -12.19
C PRO A 268 -15.18 -11.03 -13.43
N LYS A 269 -14.67 -9.92 -13.99
CA LYS A 269 -13.85 -9.98 -15.19
C LYS A 269 -12.85 -8.83 -15.26
N GLU A 270 -11.71 -9.09 -15.86
CA GLU A 270 -10.82 -8.02 -16.30
C GLU A 270 -11.45 -7.28 -17.48
N THR A 271 -11.44 -5.96 -17.43
CA THR A 271 -12.00 -5.10 -18.49
C THR A 271 -10.95 -4.23 -19.16
N ALA A 272 -9.92 -3.83 -18.42
CA ALA A 272 -8.87 -2.95 -18.92
C ALA A 272 -7.53 -3.23 -18.22
N VAL A 273 -6.45 -2.77 -18.86
CA VAL A 273 -5.11 -2.76 -18.28
C VAL A 273 -4.42 -1.44 -18.58
N TYR A 274 -3.66 -0.94 -17.60
CA TYR A 274 -2.70 0.14 -17.79
C TYR A 274 -1.29 -0.44 -17.64
N GLN A 275 -0.48 -0.38 -18.69
CA GLN A 275 0.85 -0.96 -18.71
C GLN A 275 1.83 -0.04 -19.44
N VAL A 276 2.87 0.42 -18.72
CA VAL A 276 3.95 1.21 -19.32
C VAL A 276 4.95 0.24 -19.95
N PRO A 277 5.23 0.35 -21.26
CA PRO A 277 6.17 -0.53 -21.92
C PRO A 277 7.56 -0.51 -21.25
N GLU A 278 8.18 -1.68 -21.07
CA GLU A 278 9.53 -1.86 -20.54
C GLU A 278 9.76 -1.34 -19.11
N ALA A 279 8.70 -1.03 -18.36
CA ALA A 279 8.79 -0.60 -16.97
C ALA A 279 8.14 -1.63 -16.03
N GLY A 280 8.80 -1.92 -14.91
CA GLY A 280 8.25 -2.73 -13.83
C GLY A 280 7.28 -1.91 -12.99
N SER A 281 6.20 -2.53 -12.51
CA SER A 281 5.21 -1.92 -11.60
C SER A 281 5.39 -2.40 -10.16
N HIS A 282 4.89 -1.61 -9.22
CA HIS A 282 4.89 -1.93 -7.80
C HIS A 282 3.58 -1.48 -7.14
N ASN A 283 3.61 -0.69 -6.08
CA ASN A 283 2.41 -0.25 -5.37
C ASN A 283 1.63 0.82 -6.15
N HIS A 284 0.36 0.94 -5.84
CA HIS A 284 -0.51 1.95 -6.43
C HIS A 284 -1.55 2.44 -5.42
N TRP A 285 -2.18 3.57 -5.76
CA TRP A 285 -3.29 4.14 -5.00
C TRP A 285 -4.35 4.66 -5.95
N ILE A 286 -5.61 4.60 -5.54
CA ILE A 286 -6.71 5.24 -6.28
C ILE A 286 -7.22 6.42 -5.48
N HIS A 287 -7.30 7.58 -6.12
CA HIS A 287 -7.89 8.79 -5.56
C HIS A 287 -8.97 9.34 -6.49
N GLY A 288 -10.24 9.16 -6.13
CA GLY A 288 -11.34 9.40 -7.09
C GLY A 288 -11.20 8.51 -8.32
N ASP A 289 -11.37 9.10 -9.51
CA ASP A 289 -11.13 8.42 -10.78
C ASP A 289 -9.70 8.67 -11.31
N THR A 290 -8.70 8.66 -10.40
CA THR A 290 -7.28 8.79 -10.75
C THR A 290 -6.46 7.64 -10.15
N LEU A 291 -5.72 6.94 -10.99
CA LEU A 291 -4.72 5.96 -10.59
C LEU A 291 -3.37 6.66 -10.39
N LEU A 292 -2.79 6.49 -9.21
CA LEU A 292 -1.41 6.83 -8.88
C LEU A 292 -0.60 5.53 -8.87
N ALA A 293 0.34 5.38 -9.79
CA ALA A 293 1.03 4.13 -10.02
C ALA A 293 2.55 4.28 -9.88
N SER A 294 3.15 3.43 -9.06
CA SER A 294 4.60 3.32 -8.90
C SER A 294 5.16 2.35 -9.92
N TYR A 295 6.07 2.84 -10.75
CA TYR A 295 6.65 2.08 -11.87
C TYR A 295 8.16 1.98 -11.76
N TYR A 296 8.72 1.60 -10.61
CA TYR A 296 10.16 1.46 -10.45
C TYR A 296 10.96 2.50 -11.25
N GLN A 297 11.74 2.05 -12.26
CA GLN A 297 12.51 2.93 -13.16
C GLN A 297 11.64 3.79 -14.08
N GLY A 298 10.37 3.46 -14.26
CA GLY A 298 9.39 4.26 -14.99
C GLY A 298 8.84 5.46 -14.20
N GLY A 299 9.18 5.56 -12.92
CA GLY A 299 8.79 6.69 -12.06
C GLY A 299 7.35 6.60 -11.53
N LEU A 300 6.83 7.72 -11.06
CA LEU A 300 5.43 7.89 -10.69
C LEU A 300 4.60 8.17 -11.94
N ARG A 301 3.46 7.48 -12.09
CA ARG A 301 2.49 7.69 -13.18
C ARG A 301 1.15 8.13 -12.62
N ILE A 302 0.49 9.06 -13.28
CA ILE A 302 -0.82 9.61 -12.91
C ILE A 302 -1.74 9.40 -14.11
N VAL A 303 -2.81 8.62 -13.92
CA VAL A 303 -3.65 8.12 -15.00
C VAL A 303 -5.11 8.46 -14.75
N ASP A 304 -5.79 9.00 -15.75
CA ASP A 304 -7.25 9.19 -15.75
C ASP A 304 -7.94 7.82 -15.94
N ILE A 305 -8.67 7.41 -14.93
CA ILE A 305 -9.48 6.18 -14.93
C ILE A 305 -10.98 6.48 -14.87
N SER A 306 -11.38 7.69 -15.28
CA SER A 306 -12.79 8.08 -15.41
C SER A 306 -13.46 7.40 -16.62
N GLY A 307 -14.80 7.32 -16.61
CA GLY A 307 -15.57 6.71 -17.69
C GLY A 307 -15.41 5.19 -17.77
N GLU A 308 -15.74 4.62 -18.92
CA GLU A 308 -15.64 3.18 -19.13
C GLU A 308 -14.17 2.74 -19.21
N LEU A 309 -13.83 1.71 -18.44
CA LEU A 309 -12.50 1.11 -18.40
C LEU A 309 -12.50 -0.14 -19.29
N LEU A 310 -11.98 -0.01 -20.50
CA LEU A 310 -11.96 -1.08 -21.50
C LEU A 310 -10.61 -1.12 -22.25
N GLY A 311 -10.02 -2.30 -22.35
CA GLY A 311 -8.82 -2.54 -23.14
C GLY A 311 -7.56 -1.85 -22.61
N ASP A 312 -6.68 -1.39 -23.48
CA ASP A 312 -5.38 -0.81 -23.15
C ASP A 312 -5.51 0.69 -22.84
N ILE A 313 -5.44 1.04 -21.56
CA ILE A 313 -5.58 2.42 -21.04
C ILE A 313 -4.35 3.28 -21.43
N TYR A 314 -3.15 2.69 -21.51
CA TYR A 314 -1.96 3.40 -21.94
C TYR A 314 -2.04 3.78 -23.43
N ALA A 315 -2.43 2.85 -24.28
CA ALA A 315 -2.60 3.10 -25.72
C ALA A 315 -3.71 4.11 -26.01
N GLN A 316 -4.70 4.27 -25.12
CA GLN A 316 -5.74 5.29 -25.22
C GLN A 316 -5.23 6.71 -24.86
N GLY A 317 -3.98 6.85 -24.40
CA GLY A 317 -3.41 8.13 -24.04
C GLY A 317 -4.01 8.73 -22.76
N ARG A 318 -4.45 7.89 -21.82
CA ARG A 318 -5.09 8.35 -20.58
C ARG A 318 -4.09 8.66 -19.45
N GLU A 319 -2.79 8.54 -19.70
CA GLU A 319 -1.76 9.06 -18.80
C GLU A 319 -1.80 10.58 -18.79
N MET A 320 -2.11 11.19 -17.63
CA MET A 320 -2.20 12.63 -17.45
C MET A 320 -0.84 13.27 -17.23
N ALA A 321 0.02 12.58 -16.47
CA ALA A 321 1.36 13.03 -16.12
C ALA A 321 2.23 11.87 -15.66
N PHE A 322 3.55 12.09 -15.72
CA PHE A 322 4.52 11.23 -15.06
C PHE A 322 5.65 12.06 -14.45
N PHE A 323 6.31 11.49 -13.46
CA PHE A 323 7.47 12.10 -12.83
C PHE A 323 8.60 11.07 -12.67
N LEU A 324 9.75 11.35 -13.26
CA LEU A 324 10.97 10.56 -13.08
C LEU A 324 11.80 11.20 -11.97
N SER A 325 11.80 10.57 -10.80
CA SER A 325 12.63 10.99 -9.68
C SER A 325 14.10 10.81 -10.00
N GLY A 326 14.91 11.73 -9.56
CA GLY A 326 16.35 11.64 -9.75
C GLY A 326 17.06 12.64 -8.84
N ASP A 327 17.98 12.12 -8.03
CA ASP A 327 18.79 12.90 -7.12
C ASP A 327 20.26 12.52 -7.33
N PRO A 328 21.17 13.49 -7.61
CA PRO A 328 22.59 13.21 -7.75
C PRO A 328 23.22 12.66 -6.45
N ASP A 329 22.61 12.95 -5.29
CA ASP A 329 23.07 12.53 -3.97
C ASP A 329 22.34 11.29 -3.45
N GLY A 330 21.43 10.69 -4.23
CA GLY A 330 20.70 9.50 -3.86
C GLY A 330 21.57 8.24 -3.81
N PHE A 331 21.06 7.16 -3.18
CA PHE A 331 21.75 5.86 -3.07
C PHE A 331 22.25 5.35 -4.44
N THR A 332 21.45 5.51 -5.48
CA THR A 332 21.87 5.35 -6.86
C THR A 332 21.55 6.63 -7.60
N ALA A 333 22.59 7.42 -7.85
CA ALA A 333 22.49 8.77 -8.38
C ALA A 333 21.66 8.86 -9.67
N ASN A 334 20.70 9.78 -9.72
CA ASN A 334 19.88 10.13 -10.88
C ASN A 334 19.13 8.94 -11.52
N ARG A 335 18.80 7.91 -10.75
CA ARG A 335 18.06 6.74 -11.24
C ARG A 335 16.75 6.59 -10.46
N PRO A 336 15.60 6.81 -11.09
CA PRO A 336 14.31 6.56 -10.45
C PRO A 336 14.13 5.07 -10.14
N ASN A 337 13.49 4.79 -9.00
CA ASN A 337 13.07 3.45 -8.61
C ASN A 337 11.88 3.55 -7.64
N VAL A 338 10.75 4.07 -8.15
CA VAL A 338 9.56 4.40 -7.34
C VAL A 338 8.90 3.14 -6.83
N TRP A 339 8.69 3.09 -5.50
CA TRP A 339 8.22 1.93 -4.77
C TRP A 339 6.77 2.05 -4.33
N GLY A 340 6.45 3.00 -3.45
CA GLY A 340 5.11 3.27 -2.94
C GLY A 340 4.64 4.67 -3.26
N THR A 341 3.33 4.88 -3.31
CA THR A 341 2.72 6.19 -3.54
C THR A 341 1.48 6.37 -2.67
N MET A 342 1.25 7.59 -2.18
CA MET A 342 0.11 7.94 -1.34
C MET A 342 -0.34 9.38 -1.59
N PRO A 343 -1.65 9.63 -1.89
CA PRO A 343 -2.20 10.98 -1.97
C PRO A 343 -2.42 11.53 -0.55
N TYR A 344 -1.99 12.75 -0.31
CA TYR A 344 -2.22 13.42 0.97
C TYR A 344 -2.32 14.92 0.81
N LYS A 345 -3.43 15.52 1.29
CA LYS A 345 -3.70 16.98 1.28
C LYS A 345 -3.40 17.68 -0.06
N GLY A 346 -3.80 17.05 -1.18
CA GLY A 346 -3.64 17.60 -2.53
C GLY A 346 -2.23 17.48 -3.11
N LEU A 347 -1.35 16.76 -2.43
CA LEU A 347 -0.05 16.32 -2.91
C LEU A 347 -0.05 14.80 -3.14
N ILE A 348 0.94 14.33 -3.87
CA ILE A 348 1.25 12.92 -4.04
C ILE A 348 2.63 12.70 -3.43
N TYR A 349 2.65 11.97 -2.31
CA TYR A 349 3.89 11.50 -1.72
C TYR A 349 4.25 10.15 -2.32
N PHE A 350 5.53 9.92 -2.50
CA PHE A 350 6.00 8.60 -2.92
C PHE A 350 7.43 8.35 -2.40
N SER A 351 7.72 7.08 -2.18
CA SER A 351 9.05 6.61 -1.87
C SER A 351 9.77 6.16 -3.14
N ASP A 352 11.05 6.43 -3.20
CA ASP A 352 11.93 5.97 -4.26
C ASP A 352 13.12 5.25 -3.62
N MET A 353 13.34 3.98 -3.98
CA MET A 353 14.39 3.15 -3.38
C MET A 353 15.78 3.78 -3.48
N ASN A 354 16.03 4.56 -4.52
CA ASN A 354 17.33 5.16 -4.76
C ASN A 354 17.46 6.59 -4.24
N ASN A 355 16.33 7.26 -3.96
CA ASN A 355 16.34 8.71 -3.77
C ASN A 355 15.60 9.18 -2.50
N GLY A 356 14.93 8.29 -1.75
CA GLY A 356 14.24 8.66 -0.51
C GLY A 356 12.77 9.05 -0.68
N LEU A 357 12.32 10.09 0.05
CA LEU A 357 10.91 10.54 0.10
C LEU A 357 10.70 11.76 -0.82
N TRP A 358 9.65 11.70 -1.63
CA TRP A 358 9.26 12.74 -2.56
C TRP A 358 7.82 13.22 -2.29
N ALA A 359 7.57 14.50 -2.59
CA ALA A 359 6.24 15.09 -2.65
C ALA A 359 6.12 15.89 -3.95
N VAL A 360 5.09 15.61 -4.73
CA VAL A 360 4.80 16.31 -5.99
C VAL A 360 3.35 16.78 -6.03
N LYS A 361 3.08 17.76 -6.86
CA LYS A 361 1.73 18.27 -7.09
C LYS A 361 1.42 18.19 -8.57
N LEU A 362 0.25 17.62 -8.91
CA LEU A 362 -0.29 17.74 -10.25
C LEU A 362 -0.77 19.19 -10.43
N VAL A 363 -0.26 19.86 -11.45
CA VAL A 363 -0.67 21.21 -11.83
C VAL A 363 -1.25 21.17 -13.24
N ASP A 364 -2.41 21.83 -13.43
CA ASP A 364 -2.96 22.01 -14.76
C ASP A 364 -2.04 22.93 -15.56
N ASP A 365 -1.53 22.45 -16.67
CA ASP A 365 -0.73 23.30 -17.56
C ASP A 365 -1.65 24.23 -18.39
N GLN A 366 -1.95 25.39 -17.83
CA GLN A 366 -2.71 26.45 -18.54
C GLN A 366 -1.91 27.12 -19.66
N ARG A 367 -0.70 26.68 -19.99
CA ARG A 367 0.18 27.31 -20.96
C ARG A 367 -0.10 26.93 -22.41
N MET A 368 -1.01 26.00 -22.69
CA MET A 368 -1.37 25.60 -24.06
C MET A 368 -2.61 26.35 -24.63
N GLY A 369 -3.03 27.43 -24.01
CA GLY A 369 -4.21 28.25 -24.39
C GLY A 369 -3.93 29.54 -25.12
N THR A 370 -2.78 29.71 -25.81
CA THR A 370 -2.54 30.83 -26.72
C THR A 370 -1.71 30.42 -27.92
N LYS A 371 -2.37 29.87 -28.92
CA LYS A 371 -2.03 30.04 -30.33
C LYS A 371 -3.29 30.16 -31.16
#